data_02a9049b1f6dc6d7335ffa0289997edc
#
_entry.id   02a9049b1f6dc6d7335ffa0289997edc
#
_cell.length_a   1.000
_cell.length_b   1.000
_cell.length_c   1.000
_cell.angle_alpha   90.00
_cell.angle_beta   90.00
_cell.angle_gamma   90.00
#
_symmetry.space_group_name_H-M   'P 1'
#
loop_
_entity.id
_entity.type
_entity.pdbx_description
1 polymer ?
#
loop_
_entity_poly.entity_id
_entity_poly.type
_entity_poly.pdbx_seq_one_letter_code
_entity_poly.pdbx_strand_id
1 'polypeptide(L)'
;MPMKSSLLVTPLALTLLCGNAAAIDAPPPYGWSTSAELGAISTSGNTVGTSVTGKIDAKQELPDFSNEYILAGYFKDEQITNEDGSKSRQRSAQRYSVSGKTAYKLMEDNDRLFALATHVNDKFGAYTTYSTVGVGYGTRLYSAENLTIDGELGPGYFRGERSTGETENGMTVRAAGSLKWRLSESALFSQLVTVERGTSNTHSTAETSLSTKINTTMQMKAAFSVRSDTSVPDDKKNTDTQTSVTLVYSF
;
A
#
# COMPACT_ATOMS: atom_id res chain seq x y z
N MET A 1 -29.31 40.48 -2.47
CA MET A 1 -29.53 39.40 -3.45
C MET A 1 -28.23 38.64 -3.59
N PRO A 2 -28.11 37.38 -3.12
CA PRO A 2 -26.91 36.57 -3.30
C PRO A 2 -27.00 35.80 -4.60
N MET A 3 -26.01 35.99 -5.47
CA MET A 3 -25.78 35.19 -6.67
C MET A 3 -25.41 33.77 -6.32
N LYS A 4 -26.23 32.82 -6.73
CA LYS A 4 -25.92 31.38 -6.71
C LYS A 4 -24.95 31.07 -7.85
N SER A 5 -23.69 30.77 -7.54
CA SER A 5 -22.78 30.20 -8.50
C SER A 5 -22.98 28.67 -8.54
N SER A 6 -23.58 28.19 -9.63
CA SER A 6 -23.67 26.77 -9.95
C SER A 6 -22.29 26.26 -10.38
N LEU A 7 -21.69 25.38 -9.60
CA LEU A 7 -20.52 24.60 -9.97
C LEU A 7 -20.93 23.55 -11.02
N LEU A 8 -20.53 23.76 -12.26
CA LEU A 8 -20.56 22.76 -13.33
C LEU A 8 -19.47 21.72 -13.02
N VAL A 9 -19.89 20.54 -12.56
CA VAL A 9 -19.05 19.34 -12.51
C VAL A 9 -18.99 18.78 -13.93
N THR A 10 -17.88 18.99 -14.61
CA THR A 10 -17.61 18.36 -15.91
C THR A 10 -17.23 16.90 -15.66
N PRO A 11 -17.94 15.90 -16.21
CA PRO A 11 -17.53 14.51 -16.10
C PRO A 11 -16.28 14.27 -16.97
N LEU A 12 -15.20 13.82 -16.34
CA LEU A 12 -14.02 13.31 -17.01
C LEU A 12 -14.38 11.99 -17.69
N ALA A 13 -14.54 12.02 -18.99
CA ALA A 13 -14.79 10.82 -19.80
C ALA A 13 -13.51 9.99 -19.86
N LEU A 14 -13.47 8.89 -19.09
CA LEU A 14 -12.43 7.89 -19.14
C LEU A 14 -12.74 6.95 -20.32
N THR A 15 -11.98 7.05 -21.41
CA THR A 15 -12.06 6.11 -22.53
C THR A 15 -11.51 4.74 -22.09
N LEU A 16 -12.42 3.78 -21.90
CA LEU A 16 -12.13 2.38 -21.59
C LEU A 16 -11.55 1.68 -22.82
N LEU A 17 -10.28 1.32 -22.77
CA LEU A 17 -9.70 0.28 -23.64
C LEU A 17 -10.17 -1.06 -23.10
N CYS A 18 -11.05 -1.73 -23.84
CA CYS A 18 -11.51 -3.09 -23.55
C CYS A 18 -10.36 -4.09 -23.76
N GLY A 19 -9.64 -4.43 -22.68
CA GLY A 19 -8.83 -5.63 -22.61
C GLY A 19 -9.62 -6.74 -21.91
N ASN A 20 -9.48 -7.97 -22.34
CA ASN A 20 -10.17 -9.13 -21.77
C ASN A 20 -9.89 -9.26 -20.28
N ALA A 21 -10.95 -9.17 -19.50
CA ALA A 21 -10.91 -9.24 -18.05
C ALA A 21 -10.81 -10.68 -17.58
N ALA A 22 -9.77 -10.99 -16.83
CA ALA A 22 -9.73 -12.19 -16.02
C ALA A 22 -10.59 -12.02 -14.77
N ALA A 23 -11.51 -12.94 -14.54
CA ALA A 23 -12.35 -13.01 -13.36
C ALA A 23 -11.49 -13.06 -12.07
N ILE A 24 -12.06 -12.64 -10.92
CA ILE A 24 -11.49 -12.93 -9.59
C ILE A 24 -11.60 -14.46 -9.27
N ASP A 25 -11.78 -15.31 -10.23
CA ASP A 25 -11.52 -16.74 -10.13
C ASP A 25 -10.02 -16.93 -9.95
N ALA A 26 -9.62 -18.00 -9.28
CA ALA A 26 -8.23 -18.27 -8.93
C ALA A 26 -7.29 -17.84 -10.06
N PRO A 27 -6.22 -17.09 -9.77
CA PRO A 27 -5.28 -16.68 -10.80
C PRO A 27 -4.87 -17.93 -11.61
N PRO A 28 -4.60 -17.79 -12.93
CA PRO A 28 -4.13 -18.90 -13.72
C PRO A 28 -2.97 -19.57 -12.98
N PRO A 29 -2.84 -20.88 -13.00
CA PRO A 29 -1.82 -21.59 -12.23
C PRO A 29 -0.41 -21.04 -12.51
N TYR A 30 -0.19 -20.45 -13.68
CA TYR A 30 1.04 -19.75 -14.05
C TYR A 30 0.74 -18.54 -14.93
N GLY A 31 1.59 -17.52 -14.87
CA GLY A 31 1.50 -16.32 -15.68
C GLY A 31 1.51 -15.03 -14.88
N TRP A 32 1.14 -13.95 -15.51
CA TRP A 32 1.05 -12.62 -14.92
C TRP A 32 -0.38 -12.30 -14.50
N SER A 33 -0.51 -11.64 -13.37
CA SER A 33 -1.72 -10.94 -12.96
C SER A 33 -1.33 -9.55 -12.50
N THR A 34 -1.97 -8.53 -13.05
CA THR A 34 -1.63 -7.13 -12.76
C THR A 34 -2.88 -6.37 -12.37
N SER A 35 -2.74 -5.49 -11.38
CA SER A 35 -3.79 -4.57 -10.99
C SER A 35 -3.25 -3.15 -10.86
N ALA A 36 -4.07 -2.17 -11.21
CA ALA A 36 -3.83 -0.76 -11.00
C ALA A 36 -4.91 -0.20 -10.09
N GLU A 37 -4.49 0.49 -9.03
CA GLU A 37 -5.38 1.19 -8.10
C GLU A 37 -5.22 2.70 -8.27
N LEU A 38 -6.32 3.43 -8.31
CA LEU A 38 -6.33 4.88 -8.33
C LEU A 38 -7.42 5.41 -7.39
N GLY A 39 -7.06 6.34 -6.53
CA GLY A 39 -7.97 7.01 -5.62
C GLY A 39 -7.67 8.50 -5.53
N ALA A 40 -8.73 9.31 -5.39
CA ALA A 40 -8.62 10.73 -5.16
C ALA A 40 -9.72 11.18 -4.20
N ILE A 41 -9.34 12.02 -3.22
CA ILE A 41 -10.27 12.63 -2.26
C ILE A 41 -10.07 14.14 -2.33
N SER A 42 -11.16 14.87 -2.53
CA SER A 42 -11.19 16.32 -2.44
C SER A 42 -12.09 16.74 -1.30
N THR A 43 -11.57 17.57 -0.40
CA THR A 43 -12.32 18.13 0.73
C THR A 43 -12.52 19.64 0.54
N SER A 44 -13.68 20.13 0.97
CA SER A 44 -14.03 21.57 0.94
C SER A 44 -14.76 21.97 2.22
N GLY A 45 -14.74 23.24 2.55
CA GLY A 45 -15.34 23.76 3.78
C GLY A 45 -14.28 24.23 4.77
N ASN A 46 -14.36 23.79 6.04
CA ASN A 46 -13.39 24.21 7.08
C ASN A 46 -11.98 23.66 6.81
N THR A 47 -11.87 22.50 6.16
CA THR A 47 -10.62 21.95 5.66
C THR A 47 -10.71 21.81 4.15
N VAL A 48 -9.79 22.43 3.43
CA VAL A 48 -9.73 22.37 1.96
C VAL A 48 -8.46 21.64 1.58
N GLY A 49 -8.60 20.55 0.82
CA GLY A 49 -7.44 19.76 0.41
C GLY A 49 -7.78 18.75 -0.67
N THR A 50 -6.74 18.17 -1.24
CA THR A 50 -6.84 17.10 -2.23
C THR A 50 -5.77 16.06 -1.94
N SER A 51 -6.16 14.80 -1.89
CA SER A 51 -5.21 13.68 -1.85
C SER A 51 -5.41 12.77 -3.06
N VAL A 52 -4.31 12.24 -3.56
CA VAL A 52 -4.29 11.26 -4.66
C VAL A 52 -3.42 10.11 -4.23
N THR A 53 -3.91 8.89 -4.44
CA THR A 53 -3.16 7.65 -4.25
C THR A 53 -3.20 6.81 -5.51
N GLY A 54 -2.09 6.16 -5.82
CA GLY A 54 -2.00 5.22 -6.93
C GLY A 54 -1.12 4.04 -6.55
N LYS A 55 -1.45 2.85 -7.04
CA LYS A 55 -0.67 1.62 -6.86
C LYS A 55 -0.76 0.77 -8.11
N ILE A 56 0.37 0.18 -8.48
CA ILE A 56 0.44 -0.93 -9.45
C ILE A 56 0.98 -2.13 -8.69
N ASP A 57 0.31 -3.26 -8.82
CA ASP A 57 0.68 -4.55 -8.23
C ASP A 57 0.72 -5.57 -9.36
N ALA A 58 1.90 -6.08 -9.67
CA ALA A 58 2.12 -7.09 -10.69
C ALA A 58 2.68 -8.36 -10.04
N LYS A 59 1.99 -9.47 -10.25
CA LYS A 59 2.38 -10.79 -9.76
C LYS A 59 2.67 -11.70 -10.93
N GLN A 60 3.73 -12.48 -10.80
CA GLN A 60 4.10 -13.53 -11.74
C GLN A 60 4.17 -14.86 -11.01
N GLU A 61 3.29 -15.79 -11.38
CA GLU A 61 3.33 -17.16 -10.91
C GLU A 61 4.06 -18.05 -11.91
N LEU A 62 5.07 -18.76 -11.45
CA LEU A 62 5.85 -19.76 -12.17
C LEU A 62 5.76 -21.09 -11.42
N PRO A 63 6.17 -22.24 -12.03
CA PRO A 63 6.15 -23.52 -11.35
C PRO A 63 6.84 -23.50 -9.98
N ASP A 64 8.06 -23.01 -9.92
CA ASP A 64 8.89 -23.02 -8.73
C ASP A 64 9.01 -21.67 -8.02
N PHE A 65 8.56 -20.58 -8.66
CA PHE A 65 8.70 -19.22 -8.15
C PHE A 65 7.38 -18.46 -8.19
N SER A 66 7.24 -17.56 -7.24
CA SER A 66 6.22 -16.49 -7.25
C SER A 66 6.93 -15.16 -7.09
N ASN A 67 6.71 -14.23 -8.01
CA ASN A 67 7.30 -12.90 -7.99
C ASN A 67 6.19 -11.86 -7.81
N GLU A 68 6.47 -10.82 -7.01
CA GLU A 68 5.56 -9.71 -6.78
C GLU A 68 6.32 -8.40 -6.90
N TYR A 69 5.76 -7.46 -7.65
CA TYR A 69 6.32 -6.13 -7.88
C TYR A 69 5.25 -5.09 -7.55
N ILE A 70 5.57 -4.17 -6.64
CA ILE A 70 4.63 -3.13 -6.22
C ILE A 70 5.27 -1.76 -6.43
N LEU A 71 4.54 -0.88 -7.11
CA LEU A 71 4.84 0.54 -7.21
C LEU A 71 3.65 1.32 -6.63
N ALA A 72 3.90 2.21 -5.67
CA ALA A 72 2.85 3.02 -5.08
C ALA A 72 3.27 4.48 -4.89
N GLY A 73 2.29 5.38 -4.97
CA GLY A 73 2.45 6.80 -4.76
C GLY A 73 1.28 7.39 -3.97
N TYR A 74 1.60 8.34 -3.11
CA TYR A 74 0.62 9.10 -2.34
C TYR A 74 1.01 10.57 -2.27
N PHE A 75 0.04 11.45 -2.56
CA PHE A 75 0.19 12.89 -2.51
C PHE A 75 -0.97 13.51 -1.77
N LYS A 76 -0.68 14.54 -0.97
CA LYS A 76 -1.71 15.33 -0.30
C LYS A 76 -1.31 16.80 -0.31
N ASP A 77 -2.22 17.65 -0.77
CA ASP A 77 -2.12 19.10 -0.72
C ASP A 77 -3.23 19.63 0.19
N GLU A 78 -2.89 20.55 1.07
CA GLU A 78 -3.83 21.22 1.98
C GLU A 78 -3.76 22.73 1.77
N GLN A 79 -4.91 23.40 1.94
CA GLN A 79 -4.97 24.85 1.97
C GLN A 79 -4.68 25.33 3.40
N ILE A 80 -3.65 26.16 3.52
CA ILE A 80 -3.30 26.84 4.76
C ILE A 80 -3.70 28.31 4.66
N THR A 81 -4.04 28.90 5.81
CA THR A 81 -4.21 30.35 5.93
C THR A 81 -2.94 30.90 6.56
N ASN A 82 -2.25 31.77 5.83
CA ASN A 82 -1.03 32.43 6.30
C ASN A 82 -1.36 33.49 7.36
N GLU A 83 -0.35 34.00 8.07
CA GLU A 83 -0.50 35.03 9.12
C GLU A 83 -1.11 36.33 8.58
N ASP A 84 -0.93 36.64 7.30
CA ASP A 84 -1.50 37.81 6.63
C ASP A 84 -2.96 37.60 6.16
N GLY A 85 -3.57 36.44 6.48
CA GLY A 85 -4.92 36.05 6.07
C GLY A 85 -5.02 35.55 4.64
N SER A 86 -3.93 35.52 3.87
CA SER A 86 -3.91 34.93 2.53
C SER A 86 -4.01 33.40 2.61
N LYS A 87 -4.61 32.80 1.58
CA LYS A 87 -4.73 31.35 1.47
C LYS A 87 -3.73 30.83 0.45
N SER A 88 -2.90 29.87 0.86
CA SER A 88 -1.97 29.18 -0.03
C SER A 88 -2.19 27.67 0.01
N ARG A 89 -1.83 26.96 -1.08
CA ARG A 89 -1.80 25.50 -1.10
C ARG A 89 -0.40 25.02 -0.76
N GLN A 90 -0.33 24.08 0.19
CA GLN A 90 0.92 23.48 0.61
C GLN A 90 0.83 21.97 0.53
N ARG A 91 1.89 21.33 0.00
CA ARG A 91 2.03 19.87 0.03
C ARG A 91 2.22 19.43 1.48
N SER A 92 1.35 18.53 1.96
CA SER A 92 1.40 17.98 3.32
C SER A 92 1.79 16.48 3.35
N ALA A 93 1.70 15.78 2.20
CA ALA A 93 2.28 14.45 2.06
C ALA A 93 2.77 14.21 0.63
N GLN A 94 3.92 13.53 0.53
CA GLN A 94 4.49 13.08 -0.74
C GLN A 94 5.31 11.82 -0.47
N ARG A 95 4.80 10.68 -0.95
CA ARG A 95 5.44 9.39 -0.75
C ARG A 95 5.41 8.58 -2.02
N TYR A 96 6.54 7.92 -2.31
CA TYR A 96 6.68 6.90 -3.35
C TYR A 96 7.29 5.65 -2.73
N SER A 97 6.88 4.49 -3.20
CA SER A 97 7.50 3.24 -2.82
C SER A 97 7.58 2.29 -3.99
N VAL A 98 8.65 1.53 -4.03
CA VAL A 98 8.83 0.39 -4.93
C VAL A 98 9.26 -0.80 -4.10
N SER A 99 8.68 -1.97 -4.35
CA SER A 99 9.10 -3.21 -3.76
C SER A 99 9.08 -4.34 -4.78
N GLY A 100 10.02 -5.27 -4.60
CA GLY A 100 10.08 -6.53 -5.33
C GLY A 100 10.28 -7.68 -4.36
N LYS A 101 9.54 -8.75 -4.54
CA LYS A 101 9.63 -9.97 -3.77
C LYS A 101 9.67 -11.15 -4.72
N THR A 102 10.59 -12.06 -4.48
CA THR A 102 10.65 -13.38 -5.12
C THR A 102 10.53 -14.44 -4.06
N ALA A 103 9.75 -15.48 -4.31
CA ALA A 103 9.56 -16.59 -3.40
C ALA A 103 9.75 -17.91 -4.16
N TYR A 104 10.68 -18.75 -3.68
CA TYR A 104 10.88 -20.11 -4.15
C TYR A 104 9.93 -21.04 -3.38
N LYS A 105 9.12 -21.80 -4.12
CA LYS A 105 8.16 -22.76 -3.57
C LYS A 105 8.89 -24.03 -3.17
N LEU A 106 8.74 -24.44 -1.92
CA LEU A 106 9.29 -25.68 -1.41
C LEU A 106 8.36 -26.86 -1.76
N MET A 107 8.89 -28.09 -1.62
CA MET A 107 8.15 -29.32 -2.01
C MET A 107 6.90 -29.56 -1.16
N GLU A 108 6.81 -29.01 0.02
CA GLU A 108 5.61 -29.05 0.85
C GLU A 108 4.67 -27.91 0.47
N ASP A 109 3.42 -28.26 0.17
CA ASP A 109 2.40 -27.42 -0.45
C ASP A 109 2.09 -26.14 0.30
N ASN A 110 2.78 -25.18 0.43
CA ASN A 110 2.51 -23.84 0.96
C ASN A 110 3.71 -23.15 1.59
N ASP A 111 4.84 -23.85 1.67
CA ASP A 111 6.07 -23.33 2.24
C ASP A 111 6.92 -22.68 1.16
N ARG A 112 7.58 -21.58 1.51
CA ARG A 112 8.39 -20.82 0.57
C ARG A 112 9.56 -20.13 1.24
N LEU A 113 10.68 -20.08 0.55
CA LEU A 113 11.78 -19.18 0.88
C LEU A 113 11.62 -17.90 0.05
N PHE A 114 11.74 -16.75 0.66
CA PHE A 114 11.59 -15.50 -0.05
C PHE A 114 12.81 -14.57 0.10
N ALA A 115 13.00 -13.72 -0.90
CA ALA A 115 13.82 -12.52 -0.85
C ALA A 115 12.95 -11.31 -1.19
N LEU A 116 13.13 -10.22 -0.45
CA LEU A 116 12.37 -8.99 -0.56
C LEU A 116 13.32 -7.80 -0.62
N ALA A 117 13.03 -6.83 -1.48
CA ALA A 117 13.66 -5.52 -1.46
C ALA A 117 12.58 -4.44 -1.54
N THR A 118 12.71 -3.40 -0.74
CA THR A 118 11.78 -2.26 -0.72
C THR A 118 12.59 -0.97 -0.66
N HIS A 119 12.16 0.02 -1.43
CA HIS A 119 12.68 1.39 -1.37
C HIS A 119 11.51 2.36 -1.22
N VAL A 120 11.64 3.29 -0.29
CA VAL A 120 10.63 4.32 0.00
C VAL A 120 11.27 5.69 0.04
N ASN A 121 10.62 6.65 -0.60
CA ASN A 121 10.87 8.07 -0.45
C ASN A 121 9.62 8.70 0.15
N ASP A 122 9.73 9.29 1.34
CA ASP A 122 8.62 9.91 2.08
C ASP A 122 9.06 11.26 2.62
N LYS A 123 8.85 12.31 1.82
CA LYS A 123 9.36 13.67 2.11
C LYS A 123 8.91 14.21 3.47
N PHE A 124 7.81 13.72 4.02
CA PHE A 124 7.21 14.21 5.27
C PHE A 124 7.28 13.20 6.41
N GLY A 125 7.77 11.99 6.14
CA GLY A 125 7.94 10.93 7.12
C GLY A 125 9.10 11.15 8.10
N ALA A 126 9.25 10.27 9.07
CA ALA A 126 10.38 10.23 10.01
C ALA A 126 11.70 9.93 9.28
N TYR A 127 11.63 9.07 8.25
CA TYR A 127 12.71 8.80 7.30
C TYR A 127 12.31 9.37 5.94
N THR A 128 13.12 10.29 5.42
CA THR A 128 12.91 10.90 4.09
C THR A 128 13.14 9.90 2.97
N THR A 129 14.09 9.00 3.17
CA THR A 129 14.33 7.85 2.28
C THR A 129 14.72 6.65 3.12
N TYR A 130 14.26 5.46 2.73
CA TYR A 130 14.79 4.23 3.30
C TYR A 130 14.69 3.06 2.32
N SER A 131 15.58 2.11 2.52
CA SER A 131 15.61 0.85 1.79
C SER A 131 15.71 -0.30 2.78
N THR A 132 14.97 -1.36 2.51
CA THR A 132 15.07 -2.62 3.24
C THR A 132 15.33 -3.75 2.26
N VAL A 133 16.16 -4.70 2.68
CA VAL A 133 16.31 -5.98 2.01
C VAL A 133 16.12 -7.07 3.05
N GLY A 134 15.52 -8.19 2.68
CA GLY A 134 15.27 -9.28 3.60
C GLY A 134 15.17 -10.60 2.88
N VAL A 135 15.47 -11.65 3.60
CA VAL A 135 15.25 -13.04 3.20
C VAL A 135 14.48 -13.74 4.31
N GLY A 136 13.75 -14.78 4.00
CA GLY A 136 13.01 -15.45 5.05
C GLY A 136 12.22 -16.65 4.56
N TYR A 137 11.48 -17.20 5.50
CA TYR A 137 10.57 -18.30 5.31
C TYR A 137 9.14 -17.82 5.44
N GLY A 138 8.28 -18.29 4.55
CA GLY A 138 6.86 -18.04 4.57
C GLY A 138 6.07 -19.34 4.48
N THR A 139 4.94 -19.39 5.17
CA THR A 139 4.09 -20.57 5.17
C THR A 139 2.62 -20.17 5.23
N ARG A 140 1.75 -21.06 4.76
CA ARG A 140 0.32 -20.94 4.95
C ARG A 140 -0.09 -21.54 6.28
N LEU A 141 -0.45 -20.67 7.22
CA LEU A 141 -0.85 -21.06 8.57
C LEU A 141 -2.26 -21.66 8.62
N TYR A 142 -3.13 -21.18 7.72
CA TYR A 142 -4.52 -21.66 7.62
C TYR A 142 -5.03 -21.53 6.20
N SER A 143 -5.77 -22.56 5.75
CA SER A 143 -6.43 -22.56 4.43
C SER A 143 -7.79 -23.23 4.52
N ALA A 144 -8.82 -22.46 4.22
CA ALA A 144 -10.20 -22.94 4.02
C ALA A 144 -10.71 -22.37 2.68
N GLU A 145 -11.86 -22.81 2.26
CA GLU A 145 -12.47 -22.41 0.98
C GLU A 145 -12.57 -20.87 0.82
N ASN A 146 -12.87 -20.16 1.91
CA ASN A 146 -13.09 -18.72 1.90
C ASN A 146 -12.09 -17.93 2.75
N LEU A 147 -11.16 -18.58 3.46
CA LEU A 147 -10.22 -17.93 4.38
C LEU A 147 -8.81 -18.48 4.20
N THR A 148 -7.86 -17.59 3.98
CA THR A 148 -6.44 -17.90 3.91
C THR A 148 -5.67 -17.02 4.88
N ILE A 149 -4.75 -17.61 5.66
CA ILE A 149 -3.84 -16.91 6.55
C ILE A 149 -2.42 -17.36 6.22
N ASP A 150 -1.57 -16.41 5.84
CA ASP A 150 -0.15 -16.66 5.57
C ASP A 150 0.71 -15.94 6.62
N GLY A 151 1.84 -16.52 6.97
CA GLY A 151 2.84 -15.95 7.87
C GLY A 151 4.23 -15.95 7.22
N GLU A 152 5.04 -14.95 7.56
CA GLU A 152 6.42 -14.81 7.08
C GLU A 152 7.32 -14.35 8.22
N LEU A 153 8.55 -14.89 8.26
CA LEU A 153 9.56 -14.49 9.22
C LEU A 153 10.95 -14.57 8.58
N GLY A 154 11.81 -13.59 8.87
CA GLY A 154 13.18 -13.63 8.38
C GLY A 154 14.05 -12.47 8.82
N PRO A 155 15.38 -12.59 8.69
CA PRO A 155 16.30 -11.48 8.86
C PRO A 155 16.26 -10.52 7.67
N GLY A 156 16.63 -9.29 7.95
CA GLY A 156 16.75 -8.24 6.96
C GLY A 156 17.84 -7.23 7.31
N TYR A 157 18.00 -6.26 6.44
CA TYR A 157 18.87 -5.12 6.64
C TYR A 157 18.13 -3.86 6.21
N PHE A 158 18.22 -2.83 7.05
CA PHE A 158 17.63 -1.52 6.85
C PHE A 158 18.72 -0.47 6.65
N ARG A 159 18.47 0.48 5.75
CA ARG A 159 19.22 1.73 5.63
C ARG A 159 18.26 2.85 5.32
N GLY A 160 18.26 3.91 6.14
CA GLY A 160 17.40 5.07 5.98
C GLY A 160 18.09 6.37 6.35
N GLU A 161 17.61 7.46 5.77
CA GLU A 161 18.00 8.83 6.10
C GLU A 161 16.84 9.49 6.82
N ARG A 162 17.09 9.96 8.02
CA ARG A 162 16.11 10.70 8.83
C ARG A 162 15.85 12.10 8.24
N SER A 163 14.74 12.70 8.61
CA SER A 163 14.45 14.11 8.26
C SER A 163 15.49 15.10 8.84
N THR A 164 16.27 14.68 9.84
CA THR A 164 17.42 15.42 10.40
C THR A 164 18.69 15.36 9.54
N GLY A 165 18.72 14.53 8.49
CA GLY A 165 19.90 14.27 7.65
C GLY A 165 20.80 13.14 8.19
N GLU A 166 20.48 12.54 9.34
CA GLU A 166 21.22 11.41 9.88
C GLU A 166 20.91 10.13 9.13
N THR A 167 21.95 9.35 8.80
CA THR A 167 21.78 8.02 8.19
C THR A 167 21.81 6.96 9.29
N GLU A 168 20.79 6.12 9.30
CA GLU A 168 20.67 4.97 10.18
C GLU A 168 20.66 3.69 9.35
N ASN A 169 21.34 2.67 9.83
CA ASN A 169 21.35 1.35 9.17
C ASN A 169 21.57 0.25 10.19
N GLY A 170 21.17 -0.96 9.85
CA GLY A 170 21.37 -2.10 10.73
C GLY A 170 20.61 -3.35 10.31
N MET A 171 20.93 -4.44 11.01
CA MET A 171 20.19 -5.69 10.87
C MET A 171 18.79 -5.54 11.46
N THR A 172 17.82 -6.19 10.81
CA THR A 172 16.43 -6.25 11.28
C THR A 172 15.93 -7.68 11.31
N VAL A 173 14.89 -7.91 12.09
CA VAL A 173 14.06 -9.11 12.01
C VAL A 173 12.69 -8.65 11.53
N ARG A 174 12.21 -9.27 10.45
CA ARG A 174 10.90 -8.99 9.87
C ARG A 174 9.96 -10.16 10.13
N ALA A 175 8.77 -9.84 10.63
CA ALA A 175 7.62 -10.73 10.67
C ALA A 175 6.48 -10.11 9.90
N ALA A 176 5.74 -10.92 9.13
CA ALA A 176 4.53 -10.46 8.45
C ALA A 176 3.42 -11.51 8.54
N GLY A 177 2.18 -11.04 8.62
CA GLY A 177 0.99 -11.87 8.56
C GLY A 177 -0.01 -11.29 7.60
N SER A 178 -0.60 -12.12 6.76
CA SER A 178 -1.68 -11.73 5.87
C SER A 178 -2.89 -12.63 6.04
N LEU A 179 -4.06 -12.01 6.06
CA LEU A 179 -5.35 -12.70 6.09
C LEU A 179 -6.17 -12.22 4.89
N LYS A 180 -6.75 -13.17 4.16
CA LYS A 180 -7.68 -12.92 3.07
C LYS A 180 -8.95 -13.72 3.34
N TRP A 181 -10.06 -13.01 3.51
CA TRP A 181 -11.35 -13.62 3.80
C TRP A 181 -12.39 -13.20 2.74
N ARG A 182 -12.81 -14.18 1.93
CA ARG A 182 -13.88 -13.99 0.97
C ARG A 182 -15.22 -14.02 1.71
N LEU A 183 -15.78 -12.84 1.94
CA LEU A 183 -17.06 -12.67 2.64
C LEU A 183 -18.25 -13.10 1.79
N SER A 184 -18.14 -12.90 0.46
CA SER A 184 -19.10 -13.31 -0.56
C SER A 184 -18.39 -13.45 -1.91
N GLU A 185 -19.10 -13.82 -2.96
CA GLU A 185 -18.57 -13.89 -4.34
C GLU A 185 -18.05 -12.53 -4.85
N SER A 186 -18.58 -11.44 -4.31
CA SER A 186 -18.22 -10.08 -4.70
C SER A 186 -17.38 -9.31 -3.67
N ALA A 187 -17.23 -9.80 -2.44
CA ALA A 187 -16.58 -9.08 -1.35
C ALA A 187 -15.41 -9.84 -0.74
N LEU A 188 -14.25 -9.18 -0.67
CA LEU A 188 -13.02 -9.68 -0.08
C LEU A 188 -12.56 -8.75 1.03
N PHE A 189 -12.44 -9.27 2.24
CA PHE A 189 -11.75 -8.63 3.35
C PHE A 189 -10.29 -9.06 3.37
N SER A 190 -9.38 -8.10 3.57
CA SER A 190 -7.95 -8.40 3.67
C SER A 190 -7.33 -7.62 4.84
N GLN A 191 -6.44 -8.30 5.55
CA GLN A 191 -5.61 -7.72 6.61
C GLN A 191 -4.16 -8.08 6.34
N LEU A 192 -3.29 -7.07 6.33
CA LEU A 192 -1.84 -7.25 6.25
C LEU A 192 -1.20 -6.56 7.46
N VAL A 193 -0.33 -7.25 8.16
CA VAL A 193 0.46 -6.70 9.26
C VAL A 193 1.92 -7.03 9.00
N THR A 194 2.79 -6.05 9.16
CA THR A 194 4.25 -6.24 9.06
C THR A 194 4.91 -5.56 10.24
N VAL A 195 5.87 -6.21 10.85
CA VAL A 195 6.72 -5.67 11.91
C VAL A 195 8.18 -5.94 11.53
N GLU A 196 8.96 -4.87 11.46
CA GLU A 196 10.40 -4.91 11.21
C GLU A 196 11.10 -4.30 12.43
N ARG A 197 11.78 -5.14 13.21
CA ARG A 197 12.51 -4.71 14.41
C ARG A 197 13.99 -4.63 14.12
N GLY A 198 14.54 -3.44 14.20
CA GLY A 198 15.98 -3.16 14.20
C GLY A 198 16.50 -2.93 15.63
N THR A 199 17.74 -2.48 15.73
CA THR A 199 18.41 -2.22 17.03
C THR A 199 17.82 -0.97 17.72
N SER A 200 17.52 0.07 16.97
CA SER A 200 17.09 1.39 17.46
C SER A 200 15.62 1.70 17.20
N ASN A 201 15.03 1.08 16.17
CA ASN A 201 13.65 1.35 15.77
C ASN A 201 12.88 0.04 15.48
N THR A 202 11.59 0.07 15.79
CA THR A 202 10.63 -0.93 15.31
C THR A 202 9.65 -0.22 14.39
N HIS A 203 9.68 -0.61 13.11
CA HIS A 203 8.73 -0.14 12.09
C HIS A 203 7.59 -1.16 11.97
N SER A 204 6.37 -0.71 12.18
CA SER A 204 5.17 -1.54 12.08
C SER A 204 4.19 -0.96 11.08
N THR A 205 3.62 -1.81 10.24
CA THR A 205 2.55 -1.42 9.32
C THR A 205 1.37 -2.36 9.46
N ALA A 206 0.17 -1.83 9.37
CA ALA A 206 -1.05 -2.61 9.30
C ALA A 206 -1.97 -1.99 8.24
N GLU A 207 -2.48 -2.81 7.34
CA GLU A 207 -3.51 -2.41 6.37
C GLU A 207 -4.70 -3.33 6.48
N THR A 208 -5.87 -2.75 6.70
CA THR A 208 -7.16 -3.42 6.66
C THR A 208 -7.92 -2.91 5.44
N SER A 209 -8.43 -3.81 4.62
CA SER A 209 -9.19 -3.41 3.42
C SER A 209 -10.39 -4.29 3.16
N LEU A 210 -11.40 -3.67 2.55
CA LEU A 210 -12.59 -4.32 2.00
C LEU A 210 -12.68 -3.97 0.53
N SER A 211 -12.61 -4.98 -0.33
CA SER A 211 -12.77 -4.84 -1.77
C SER A 211 -14.09 -5.43 -2.21
N THR A 212 -14.80 -4.70 -3.09
CA THR A 212 -16.09 -5.14 -3.65
C THR A 212 -16.03 -5.07 -5.16
N LYS A 213 -16.39 -6.16 -5.85
CA LYS A 213 -16.49 -6.23 -7.30
C LYS A 213 -17.58 -5.28 -7.82
N ILE A 214 -17.25 -4.45 -8.80
CA ILE A 214 -18.20 -3.68 -9.59
C ILE A 214 -18.56 -4.47 -10.85
N ASN A 215 -17.55 -5.06 -11.49
CA ASN A 215 -17.66 -5.97 -12.61
C ASN A 215 -16.47 -6.95 -12.65
N THR A 216 -16.26 -7.64 -13.76
CA THR A 216 -15.20 -8.65 -13.91
C THR A 216 -13.78 -8.09 -13.81
N THR A 217 -13.55 -6.81 -14.14
CA THR A 217 -12.23 -6.16 -14.15
C THR A 217 -12.08 -5.08 -13.09
N MET A 218 -13.20 -4.57 -12.57
CA MET A 218 -13.18 -3.39 -11.70
C MET A 218 -13.71 -3.74 -10.33
N GLN A 219 -13.01 -3.22 -9.31
CA GLN A 219 -13.40 -3.32 -7.91
C GLN A 219 -13.30 -1.94 -7.26
N MET A 220 -14.11 -1.71 -6.25
CA MET A 220 -13.93 -0.63 -5.31
C MET A 220 -13.27 -1.19 -4.04
N LYS A 221 -12.19 -0.56 -3.59
CA LYS A 221 -11.45 -0.93 -2.37
C LYS A 221 -11.49 0.23 -1.40
N ALA A 222 -11.98 -0.01 -0.19
CA ALA A 222 -11.83 0.86 0.96
C ALA A 222 -10.70 0.29 1.83
N ALA A 223 -9.73 1.12 2.20
CA ALA A 223 -8.58 0.69 2.99
C ALA A 223 -8.27 1.70 4.11
N PHE A 224 -7.87 1.14 5.25
CA PHE A 224 -7.32 1.87 6.38
C PHE A 224 -5.94 1.31 6.69
N SER A 225 -4.93 2.17 6.67
CA SER A 225 -3.56 1.79 6.96
C SER A 225 -2.99 2.61 8.12
N VAL A 226 -2.19 1.93 8.93
CA VAL A 226 -1.44 2.49 10.06
C VAL A 226 0.02 2.18 9.85
N ARG A 227 0.88 3.17 10.05
CA ARG A 227 2.33 3.02 10.09
C ARG A 227 2.83 3.59 11.40
N SER A 228 3.70 2.86 12.08
CA SER A 228 4.24 3.27 13.37
C SER A 228 5.73 2.99 13.45
N ASP A 229 6.48 3.98 13.91
CA ASP A 229 7.89 3.92 14.22
C ASP A 229 8.10 4.21 15.71
N THR A 230 8.86 3.38 16.40
CA THR A 230 9.12 3.57 17.83
C THR A 230 10.13 4.69 18.12
N SER A 231 10.98 5.01 17.15
CA SER A 231 11.99 6.05 17.24
C SER A 231 11.84 7.02 16.08
N VAL A 232 11.34 8.22 16.40
CA VAL A 232 11.15 9.32 15.44
C VAL A 232 11.78 10.59 15.98
N PRO A 233 12.14 11.59 15.14
CA PRO A 233 12.53 12.93 15.59
C PRO A 233 11.43 13.59 16.42
N ASP A 234 11.82 14.51 17.32
CA ASP A 234 10.90 15.16 18.28
C ASP A 234 9.76 15.95 17.60
N ASP A 235 9.97 16.42 16.38
CA ASP A 235 8.98 17.13 15.56
C ASP A 235 8.03 16.21 14.78
N LYS A 236 8.20 14.88 14.88
CA LYS A 236 7.40 13.88 14.17
C LYS A 236 6.54 13.04 15.11
N LYS A 237 5.41 12.56 14.57
CA LYS A 237 4.56 11.61 15.30
C LYS A 237 5.04 10.19 15.05
N ASN A 238 4.94 9.36 16.06
CA ASN A 238 5.26 7.93 15.97
C ASN A 238 4.32 7.16 15.06
N THR A 239 3.10 7.65 14.84
CA THR A 239 2.07 6.91 14.11
C THR A 239 1.40 7.80 13.08
N ASP A 240 1.37 7.29 11.86
CA ASP A 240 0.63 7.83 10.72
C ASP A 240 -0.54 6.93 10.36
N THR A 241 -1.67 7.53 10.04
CA THR A 241 -2.85 6.80 9.56
C THR A 241 -3.29 7.35 8.21
N GLN A 242 -3.79 6.45 7.36
CA GLN A 242 -4.31 6.81 6.05
C GLN A 242 -5.58 6.01 5.78
N THR A 243 -6.66 6.72 5.42
CA THR A 243 -7.87 6.12 4.86
C THR A 243 -7.92 6.41 3.38
N SER A 244 -8.26 5.41 2.58
CA SER A 244 -8.40 5.58 1.13
C SER A 244 -9.61 4.81 0.60
N VAL A 245 -10.21 5.36 -0.45
CA VAL A 245 -11.16 4.65 -1.31
C VAL A 245 -10.60 4.71 -2.71
N THR A 246 -10.38 3.56 -3.32
CA THR A 246 -9.73 3.43 -4.62
C THR A 246 -10.57 2.61 -5.56
N LEU A 247 -10.46 2.90 -6.85
CA LEU A 247 -10.91 2.05 -7.92
C LEU A 247 -9.72 1.16 -8.33
N VAL A 248 -9.94 -0.14 -8.36
CA VAL A 248 -8.95 -1.15 -8.75
C VAL A 248 -9.36 -1.70 -10.09
N TYR A 249 -8.43 -1.70 -11.05
CA TYR A 249 -8.58 -2.31 -12.35
C TYR A 249 -7.60 -3.49 -12.48
N SER A 250 -8.10 -4.67 -12.80
CA SER A 250 -7.31 -5.90 -12.96
C SER A 250 -7.26 -6.33 -14.43
N PHE A 251 -6.07 -6.74 -14.93
CA PHE A 251 -5.79 -7.14 -16.31
C PHE A 251 -4.68 -8.17 -16.40
#